data_bb409b998978538358129095836f7c61
#
_entry.id   bb409b998978538358129095836f7c61
#
_cell.length_a   1.000
_cell.length_b   1.000
_cell.length_c   1.000
_cell.angle_alpha   90.00
_cell.angle_beta   90.00
_cell.angle_gamma   90.00
#
_symmetry.space_group_name_H-M   'P 1'
#
loop_
_entity.id
_entity.type
_entity.pdbx_description
1 polymer ?
#
loop_
_entity_poly.entity_id
_entity_poly.type
_entity_poly.pdbx_seq_one_letter_code
_entity_poly.pdbx_strand_id
1 'polypeptide(L)'
;TIKKAGSSSDYKPVSDDYAKPWHELIMRSPYFTIEQWLRQMGATTQQGIITAREGDELLRKLSLKSSLGGYKVSIIWLPERARAEFSNGILKLLEEPPQHTVFMLVSEEPNLLLDTIRSRTQRIDVKAINEAELVQALRDRRGLDDETARQTAHVAQGSWLQAMQLLSPNNENTEFFEMFQSLMRLCYMRRIGDLKAWSQQAAEMGREKEKRMLTYFIEQVRENFMYNFHIPELCYQSREEAAFSRHFARYINERNVIEISELFATAIRDIGQNANGKIVFFDMALKLIVLILR
;
A
#
# COMPACT_ATOMS: atom_id res chain seq x y z
N THR A 1 -16.64 -0.26 1.48
CA THR A 1 -17.81 0.10 0.62
C THR A 1 -17.75 1.57 0.24
N ILE A 2 -18.10 1.90 -0.98
CA ILE A 2 -17.90 3.23 -1.56
C ILE A 2 -19.23 3.64 -2.21
N LYS A 3 -19.65 4.90 -2.02
CA LYS A 3 -20.84 5.41 -2.69
C LYS A 3 -20.59 5.59 -4.20
N LYS A 4 -21.45 5.04 -5.04
CA LYS A 4 -21.45 5.34 -6.48
C LYS A 4 -21.81 6.82 -6.70
N ALA A 5 -21.10 7.48 -7.61
CA ALA A 5 -21.49 8.82 -8.07
C ALA A 5 -22.92 8.79 -8.61
N GLY A 6 -23.79 9.70 -8.14
CA GLY A 6 -25.21 9.77 -8.54
C GLY A 6 -26.18 8.87 -7.77
N SER A 7 -25.73 8.13 -6.75
CA SER A 7 -26.64 7.39 -5.87
C SER A 7 -27.36 8.31 -4.87
N SER A 8 -28.62 7.96 -4.50
CA SER A 8 -29.37 8.69 -3.47
C SER A 8 -28.61 8.76 -2.15
N SER A 9 -28.90 9.75 -1.32
CA SER A 9 -28.24 9.95 0.00
C SER A 9 -28.36 8.72 0.92
N ASP A 10 -29.42 7.91 0.73
CA ASP A 10 -29.74 6.76 1.57
C ASP A 10 -29.13 5.43 1.06
N TYR A 11 -28.58 5.43 -0.15
CA TYR A 11 -27.95 4.23 -0.70
C TYR A 11 -26.62 3.94 0.02
N LYS A 12 -26.58 2.78 0.67
CA LYS A 12 -25.39 2.25 1.35
C LYS A 12 -24.91 1.01 0.59
N PRO A 13 -23.90 1.14 -0.28
CA PRO A 13 -23.42 0.03 -1.10
C PRO A 13 -22.83 -1.10 -0.25
N VAL A 14 -22.90 -2.31 -0.78
CA VAL A 14 -22.28 -3.53 -0.24
C VAL A 14 -21.39 -4.17 -1.31
N SER A 15 -20.57 -5.14 -0.93
CA SER A 15 -19.62 -5.83 -1.81
C SER A 15 -20.30 -6.45 -3.04
N ASP A 16 -21.54 -6.93 -2.90
CA ASP A 16 -22.29 -7.51 -4.00
C ASP A 16 -22.55 -6.55 -5.15
N ASP A 17 -22.69 -5.27 -4.86
CA ASP A 17 -22.89 -4.24 -5.89
C ASP A 17 -21.69 -4.11 -6.83
N TYR A 18 -20.55 -4.67 -6.40
CA TYR A 18 -19.28 -4.65 -7.12
C TYR A 18 -18.78 -6.05 -7.53
N ALA A 19 -19.63 -7.07 -7.41
CA ALA A 19 -19.24 -8.45 -7.72
C ALA A 19 -18.72 -8.60 -9.17
N LYS A 20 -19.33 -7.94 -10.13
CA LYS A 20 -18.89 -7.98 -11.54
C LYS A 20 -17.52 -7.30 -11.73
N PRO A 21 -17.29 -6.03 -11.31
CA PRO A 21 -15.96 -5.42 -11.36
C PRO A 21 -14.88 -6.22 -10.63
N TRP A 22 -15.24 -6.84 -9.50
CA TRP A 22 -14.33 -7.70 -8.74
C TRP A 22 -13.92 -8.95 -9.53
N HIS A 23 -14.89 -9.64 -10.13
CA HIS A 23 -14.64 -10.80 -10.97
C HIS A 23 -13.76 -10.46 -12.17
N GLU A 24 -14.05 -9.37 -12.87
CA GLU A 24 -13.25 -8.89 -13.99
C GLU A 24 -11.79 -8.60 -13.59
N LEU A 25 -11.57 -8.00 -12.41
CA LEU A 25 -10.24 -7.70 -11.90
C LEU A 25 -9.44 -8.97 -11.58
N ILE A 26 -10.05 -9.93 -10.85
CA ILE A 26 -9.40 -11.20 -10.50
C ILE A 26 -9.07 -12.02 -11.75
N MET A 27 -9.97 -12.07 -12.73
CA MET A 27 -9.75 -12.81 -13.98
C MET A 27 -8.64 -12.20 -14.83
N ARG A 28 -8.41 -10.88 -14.73
CA ARG A 28 -7.30 -10.21 -15.40
C ARG A 28 -5.97 -10.51 -14.70
N SER A 29 -5.94 -10.40 -13.39
CA SER A 29 -4.79 -10.73 -12.55
C SER A 29 -5.24 -10.91 -11.10
N PRO A 30 -4.83 -11.98 -10.41
CA PRO A 30 -5.07 -12.10 -8.97
C PRO A 30 -4.15 -11.18 -8.13
N TYR A 31 -3.17 -10.55 -8.76
CA TYR A 31 -2.21 -9.64 -8.12
C TYR A 31 -2.60 -8.20 -8.43
N PHE A 32 -3.15 -7.51 -7.46
CA PHE A 32 -3.57 -6.11 -7.60
C PHE A 32 -3.54 -5.38 -6.24
N THR A 33 -3.43 -4.06 -6.31
CA THR A 33 -3.46 -3.19 -5.13
C THR A 33 -4.88 -2.75 -4.81
N ILE A 34 -5.08 -2.29 -3.57
CA ILE A 34 -6.34 -1.66 -3.17
C ILE A 34 -6.71 -0.48 -4.08
N GLU A 35 -5.72 0.25 -4.58
CA GLU A 35 -5.99 1.36 -5.50
C GLU A 35 -6.51 0.90 -6.85
N GLN A 36 -5.93 -0.15 -7.43
CA GLN A 36 -6.42 -0.72 -8.67
C GLN A 36 -7.88 -1.17 -8.51
N TRP A 37 -8.20 -1.71 -7.33
CA TRP A 37 -9.57 -2.04 -6.98
C TRP A 37 -10.46 -0.80 -6.84
N LEU A 38 -10.01 0.25 -6.12
CA LEU A 38 -10.75 1.51 -5.99
C LEU A 38 -10.99 2.17 -7.35
N ARG A 39 -10.00 2.13 -8.23
CA ARG A 39 -10.11 2.63 -9.62
C ARG A 39 -11.14 1.83 -10.42
N GLN A 40 -11.13 0.51 -10.31
CA GLN A 40 -12.11 -0.36 -10.96
C GLN A 40 -13.55 -0.09 -10.48
N MET A 41 -13.70 0.30 -9.22
CA MET A 41 -15.00 0.74 -8.65
C MET A 41 -15.41 2.18 -9.03
N GLY A 42 -14.53 2.95 -9.68
CA GLY A 42 -14.76 4.38 -9.98
C GLY A 42 -14.66 5.30 -8.76
N ALA A 43 -13.84 4.95 -7.78
CA ALA A 43 -13.78 5.59 -6.47
C ALA A 43 -12.36 6.00 -6.05
N THR A 44 -11.62 6.60 -6.95
CA THR A 44 -10.20 6.95 -6.78
C THR A 44 -9.92 7.94 -5.66
N THR A 45 -10.90 8.74 -5.25
CA THR A 45 -10.76 9.76 -4.18
C THR A 45 -11.27 9.30 -2.82
N GLN A 46 -11.81 8.07 -2.72
CA GLN A 46 -12.42 7.55 -1.51
C GLN A 46 -11.53 6.48 -0.86
N GLN A 47 -11.65 6.34 0.46
CA GLN A 47 -11.02 5.23 1.18
C GLN A 47 -11.93 4.00 1.15
N GLY A 48 -11.38 2.84 0.80
CA GLY A 48 -12.06 1.56 0.92
C GLY A 48 -12.20 1.19 2.40
N ILE A 49 -13.43 1.16 2.91
CA ILE A 49 -13.73 0.83 4.32
C ILE A 49 -14.77 -0.28 4.34
N ILE A 50 -14.59 -1.29 5.18
CA ILE A 50 -15.58 -2.33 5.44
C ILE A 50 -16.52 -1.84 6.55
N THR A 51 -17.82 -1.73 6.26
CA THR A 51 -18.83 -1.18 7.16
C THR A 51 -19.65 -2.29 7.86
N ALA A 52 -20.36 -1.96 8.93
CA ALA A 52 -21.22 -2.90 9.65
C ALA A 52 -22.22 -3.63 8.73
N ARG A 53 -22.75 -2.94 7.73
CA ARG A 53 -23.69 -3.55 6.75
C ARG A 53 -23.11 -4.74 5.97
N GLU A 54 -21.80 -4.74 5.73
CA GLU A 54 -21.13 -5.92 5.14
C GLU A 54 -21.22 -7.14 6.06
N GLY A 55 -21.13 -6.90 7.37
CA GLY A 55 -21.31 -7.95 8.38
C GLY A 55 -22.73 -8.52 8.38
N ASP A 56 -23.75 -7.66 8.30
CA ASP A 56 -25.15 -8.08 8.22
C ASP A 56 -25.42 -8.91 6.97
N GLU A 57 -24.88 -8.47 5.81
CA GLU A 57 -25.00 -9.20 4.56
C GLU A 57 -24.26 -10.54 4.58
N LEU A 58 -23.09 -10.57 5.20
CA LEU A 58 -22.32 -11.79 5.40
C LEU A 58 -23.10 -12.80 6.26
N LEU A 59 -23.66 -12.35 7.39
CA LEU A 59 -24.51 -13.16 8.26
C LEU A 59 -25.70 -13.74 7.49
N ARG A 60 -26.41 -12.89 6.72
CA ARG A 60 -27.55 -13.31 5.88
C ARG A 60 -27.16 -14.39 4.90
N LYS A 61 -26.05 -14.24 4.17
CA LYS A 61 -25.58 -15.22 3.19
C LYS A 61 -25.16 -16.53 3.82
N LEU A 62 -24.46 -16.48 4.95
CA LEU A 62 -23.98 -17.66 5.64
C LEU A 62 -25.12 -18.45 6.30
N SER A 63 -26.26 -17.81 6.63
CA SER A 63 -27.46 -18.51 7.12
C SER A 63 -28.16 -19.35 6.05
N LEU A 64 -27.95 -19.05 4.76
CA LEU A 64 -28.55 -19.82 3.67
C LEU A 64 -27.85 -21.17 3.54
N LYS A 65 -28.60 -22.20 3.15
CA LYS A 65 -28.03 -23.52 2.82
C LYS A 65 -27.25 -23.45 1.51
N SER A 66 -26.13 -24.17 1.43
CA SER A 66 -25.41 -24.33 0.16
C SER A 66 -26.28 -25.13 -0.82
N SER A 67 -26.55 -24.60 -2.01
CA SER A 67 -27.32 -25.27 -3.04
C SER A 67 -26.57 -26.44 -3.67
N LEU A 68 -25.24 -26.40 -3.68
CA LEU A 68 -24.37 -27.43 -4.26
C LEU A 68 -23.78 -28.38 -3.22
N GLY A 69 -24.09 -28.19 -1.93
CA GLY A 69 -23.41 -28.88 -0.84
C GLY A 69 -21.98 -28.37 -0.64
N GLY A 70 -21.21 -29.06 0.21
CA GLY A 70 -19.80 -28.73 0.46
C GLY A 70 -19.60 -27.54 1.39
N TYR A 71 -18.42 -26.92 1.28
CA TYR A 71 -18.01 -25.82 2.15
C TYR A 71 -18.44 -24.46 1.60
N LYS A 72 -18.80 -23.55 2.50
CA LYS A 72 -18.90 -22.13 2.26
C LYS A 72 -17.55 -21.47 2.58
N VAL A 73 -17.04 -20.66 1.68
CA VAL A 73 -15.80 -19.93 1.90
C VAL A 73 -16.10 -18.43 1.89
N SER A 74 -15.75 -17.76 2.96
CA SER A 74 -15.83 -16.31 3.07
C SER A 74 -14.43 -15.72 3.08
N ILE A 75 -14.11 -14.90 2.08
CA ILE A 75 -12.82 -14.20 1.98
C ILE A 75 -13.06 -12.74 2.35
N ILE A 76 -12.37 -12.28 3.40
CA ILE A 76 -12.38 -10.89 3.85
C ILE A 76 -11.00 -10.31 3.54
N TRP A 77 -10.92 -9.49 2.51
CA TRP A 77 -9.68 -8.86 2.08
C TRP A 77 -9.50 -7.50 2.76
N LEU A 78 -8.31 -7.26 3.33
CA LEU A 78 -7.92 -6.08 4.11
C LEU A 78 -8.86 -5.84 5.31
N PRO A 79 -9.04 -6.83 6.21
CA PRO A 79 -9.89 -6.69 7.39
C PRO A 79 -9.44 -5.59 8.34
N GLU A 80 -8.18 -5.16 8.31
CA GLU A 80 -7.65 -4.00 9.04
C GLU A 80 -8.30 -2.66 8.61
N ARG A 81 -8.96 -2.62 7.45
CA ARG A 81 -9.74 -1.47 6.97
C ARG A 81 -11.20 -1.51 7.42
N ALA A 82 -11.54 -2.48 8.26
CA ALA A 82 -12.90 -2.59 8.81
C ALA A 82 -13.14 -1.61 9.94
N ARG A 83 -14.37 -1.11 10.02
CA ARG A 83 -14.83 -0.37 11.18
C ARG A 83 -15.05 -1.31 12.37
N ALA A 84 -14.93 -0.77 13.57
CA ALA A 84 -15.11 -1.54 14.82
C ALA A 84 -16.45 -2.27 14.87
N GLU A 85 -17.52 -1.67 14.34
CA GLU A 85 -18.86 -2.27 14.31
C GLU A 85 -18.90 -3.54 13.45
N PHE A 86 -18.24 -3.55 12.29
CA PHE A 86 -18.08 -4.76 11.47
C PHE A 86 -17.27 -5.82 12.21
N SER A 87 -16.11 -5.41 12.73
CA SER A 87 -15.18 -6.33 13.42
C SER A 87 -15.85 -7.01 14.62
N ASN A 88 -16.57 -6.25 15.42
CA ASN A 88 -17.34 -6.82 16.54
C ASN A 88 -18.52 -7.69 16.08
N GLY A 89 -19.19 -7.32 14.99
CA GLY A 89 -20.31 -8.06 14.43
C GLY A 89 -19.94 -9.47 13.95
N ILE A 90 -18.70 -9.68 13.48
CA ILE A 90 -18.27 -10.99 12.99
C ILE A 90 -17.64 -11.89 14.08
N LEU A 91 -17.41 -11.38 15.30
CA LEU A 91 -16.74 -12.17 16.36
C LEU A 91 -17.49 -13.48 16.65
N LYS A 92 -18.82 -13.43 16.76
CA LYS A 92 -19.64 -14.62 17.00
C LYS A 92 -19.52 -15.64 15.88
N LEU A 93 -19.42 -15.19 14.62
CA LEU A 93 -19.23 -16.05 13.45
C LEU A 93 -17.86 -16.71 13.44
N LEU A 94 -16.83 -16.01 13.95
CA LEU A 94 -15.48 -16.55 14.04
C LEU A 94 -15.35 -17.55 15.21
N GLU A 95 -16.10 -17.37 16.30
CA GLU A 95 -16.14 -18.29 17.43
C GLU A 95 -16.91 -19.57 17.10
N GLU A 96 -18.10 -19.42 16.52
CA GLU A 96 -19.03 -20.50 16.23
C GLU A 96 -19.44 -20.43 14.75
N PRO A 97 -18.55 -20.81 13.84
CA PRO A 97 -18.84 -20.74 12.40
C PRO A 97 -19.96 -21.72 12.04
N PRO A 98 -20.89 -21.34 11.13
CA PRO A 98 -21.88 -22.26 10.62
C PRO A 98 -21.22 -23.52 10.02
N GLN A 99 -21.90 -24.66 10.07
CA GLN A 99 -21.37 -25.93 9.54
C GLN A 99 -20.82 -25.76 8.12
N HIS A 100 -19.67 -26.39 7.87
CA HIS A 100 -18.99 -26.33 6.58
C HIS A 100 -18.68 -24.89 6.10
N THR A 101 -18.30 -23.98 7.05
CA THR A 101 -17.92 -22.63 6.72
C THR A 101 -16.45 -22.40 7.07
N VAL A 102 -15.71 -21.78 6.13
CA VAL A 102 -14.32 -21.35 6.31
C VAL A 102 -14.23 -19.85 6.12
N PHE A 103 -13.59 -19.16 7.06
CA PHE A 103 -13.25 -17.75 6.96
C PHE A 103 -11.77 -17.59 6.61
N MET A 104 -11.48 -16.82 5.59
CA MET A 104 -10.12 -16.42 5.19
C MET A 104 -9.99 -14.90 5.29
N LEU A 105 -9.26 -14.44 6.31
CA LEU A 105 -8.94 -13.03 6.49
C LEU A 105 -7.58 -12.77 5.86
N VAL A 106 -7.53 -12.02 4.77
CA VAL A 106 -6.30 -11.69 4.03
C VAL A 106 -5.89 -10.28 4.39
N SER A 107 -4.85 -10.15 5.24
CA SER A 107 -4.38 -8.89 5.83
C SER A 107 -2.95 -8.57 5.39
N GLU A 108 -2.68 -7.31 5.11
CA GLU A 108 -1.34 -6.75 4.89
C GLU A 108 -0.74 -6.22 6.20
N GLU A 109 -1.59 -5.75 7.13
CA GLU A 109 -1.18 -5.18 8.42
C GLU A 109 -1.85 -5.91 9.60
N PRO A 110 -1.49 -7.17 9.89
CA PRO A 110 -2.18 -7.98 10.90
C PRO A 110 -2.12 -7.39 12.31
N ASN A 111 -1.17 -6.50 12.59
CA ASN A 111 -1.07 -5.81 13.88
C ASN A 111 -2.14 -4.74 14.09
N LEU A 112 -2.80 -4.28 13.03
CA LEU A 112 -3.93 -3.34 13.11
C LEU A 112 -5.26 -4.04 13.36
N LEU A 113 -5.31 -5.38 13.27
CA LEU A 113 -6.50 -6.15 13.60
C LEU A 113 -6.74 -6.13 15.13
N LEU A 114 -8.02 -6.09 15.49
CA LEU A 114 -8.40 -6.24 16.90
C LEU A 114 -7.88 -7.55 17.48
N ASP A 115 -7.36 -7.51 18.69
CA ASP A 115 -6.87 -8.70 19.40
C ASP A 115 -7.95 -9.78 19.54
N THR A 116 -9.21 -9.37 19.64
CA THR A 116 -10.37 -10.26 19.67
C THR A 116 -10.56 -11.06 18.38
N ILE A 117 -10.19 -10.53 17.21
CA ILE A 117 -10.17 -11.25 15.93
C ILE A 117 -8.94 -12.14 15.87
N ARG A 118 -7.76 -11.62 16.23
CA ARG A 118 -6.49 -12.35 16.17
C ARG A 118 -6.51 -13.59 17.06
N SER A 119 -7.13 -13.54 18.24
CA SER A 119 -7.24 -14.67 19.16
C SER A 119 -8.19 -15.79 18.68
N ARG A 120 -9.06 -15.50 17.70
CA ARG A 120 -10.06 -16.46 17.15
C ARG A 120 -9.69 -16.97 15.75
N THR A 121 -8.54 -16.56 15.23
CA THR A 121 -8.08 -16.93 13.91
C THR A 121 -6.70 -17.57 13.98
N GLN A 122 -6.47 -18.58 13.15
CA GLN A 122 -5.14 -19.14 12.98
C GLN A 122 -4.35 -18.27 11.99
N ARG A 123 -3.25 -17.71 12.45
CA ARG A 123 -2.35 -16.93 11.60
C ARG A 123 -1.51 -17.84 10.72
N ILE A 124 -1.46 -17.53 9.44
CA ILE A 124 -0.57 -18.13 8.44
C ILE A 124 0.21 -16.99 7.78
N ASP A 125 1.53 -16.98 8.00
CA ASP A 125 2.40 -15.97 7.38
C ASP A 125 2.80 -16.40 5.97
N VAL A 126 2.40 -15.62 4.97
CA VAL A 126 2.83 -15.79 3.58
C VAL A 126 4.14 -15.02 3.39
N LYS A 127 5.23 -15.76 3.19
CA LYS A 127 6.56 -15.17 3.01
C LYS A 127 6.72 -14.57 1.62
N ALA A 128 7.68 -13.63 1.50
CA ALA A 128 8.14 -13.15 0.21
C ALA A 128 8.67 -14.30 -0.66
N ILE A 129 8.50 -14.19 -1.97
CA ILE A 129 9.02 -15.16 -2.95
C ILE A 129 10.54 -15.13 -2.88
N ASN A 130 11.18 -16.29 -2.91
CA ASN A 130 12.64 -16.36 -2.99
C ASN A 130 13.14 -15.66 -4.25
N GLU A 131 14.25 -14.92 -4.17
CA GLU A 131 14.78 -14.14 -5.30
C GLU A 131 15.04 -15.02 -6.54
N ALA A 132 15.64 -16.20 -6.35
CA ALA A 132 15.90 -17.14 -7.46
C ALA A 132 14.61 -17.63 -8.13
N GLU A 133 13.57 -17.93 -7.34
CA GLU A 133 12.25 -18.31 -7.86
C GLU A 133 11.58 -17.17 -8.59
N LEU A 134 11.72 -15.93 -8.09
CA LEU A 134 11.19 -14.75 -8.74
C LEU A 134 11.89 -14.48 -10.07
N VAL A 135 13.22 -14.60 -10.13
CA VAL A 135 14.01 -14.51 -11.39
C VAL A 135 13.50 -15.52 -12.40
N GLN A 136 13.35 -16.79 -11.98
CA GLN A 136 12.87 -17.86 -12.87
C GLN A 136 11.44 -17.55 -13.38
N ALA A 137 10.55 -17.12 -12.50
CA ALA A 137 9.18 -16.77 -12.87
C ALA A 137 9.12 -15.56 -13.84
N LEU A 138 9.99 -14.58 -13.68
CA LEU A 138 10.10 -13.43 -14.58
C LEU A 138 10.57 -13.84 -15.98
N ARG A 139 11.53 -14.74 -16.06
CA ARG A 139 11.99 -15.31 -17.34
C ARG A 139 10.90 -16.12 -18.03
N ASP A 140 10.29 -17.06 -17.31
CA ASP A 140 9.34 -18.01 -17.89
C ASP A 140 8.00 -17.34 -18.26
N ARG A 141 7.49 -16.43 -17.42
CA ARG A 141 6.18 -15.83 -17.63
C ARG A 141 6.19 -14.49 -18.37
N ARG A 142 7.33 -13.80 -18.39
CA ARG A 142 7.50 -12.47 -19.00
C ARG A 142 8.51 -12.43 -20.13
N GLY A 143 9.27 -13.49 -20.33
CA GLY A 143 10.26 -13.57 -21.39
C GLY A 143 11.45 -12.61 -21.22
N LEU A 144 11.75 -12.23 -19.96
CA LEU A 144 12.87 -11.32 -19.69
C LEU A 144 14.20 -12.04 -19.88
N ASP A 145 15.21 -11.30 -20.32
CA ASP A 145 16.59 -11.76 -20.27
C ASP A 145 17.08 -11.91 -18.80
N ASP A 146 18.16 -12.66 -18.62
CA ASP A 146 18.65 -13.04 -17.30
C ASP A 146 19.10 -11.83 -16.46
N GLU A 147 19.74 -10.83 -17.08
CA GLU A 147 20.21 -9.63 -16.38
C GLU A 147 19.03 -8.76 -15.89
N THR A 148 18.09 -8.48 -16.75
CA THR A 148 16.88 -7.70 -16.42
C THR A 148 16.03 -8.43 -15.38
N ALA A 149 15.89 -9.76 -15.50
CA ALA A 149 15.13 -10.55 -14.53
C ALA A 149 15.76 -10.51 -13.14
N ARG A 150 17.09 -10.65 -13.02
CA ARG A 150 17.81 -10.55 -11.75
C ARG A 150 17.70 -9.17 -11.14
N GLN A 151 17.92 -8.11 -11.91
CA GLN A 151 17.82 -6.73 -11.42
C GLN A 151 16.41 -6.44 -10.94
N THR A 152 15.38 -6.82 -11.70
CA THR A 152 13.98 -6.62 -11.31
C THR A 152 13.63 -7.42 -10.06
N ALA A 153 14.05 -8.68 -9.95
CA ALA A 153 13.78 -9.53 -8.80
C ALA A 153 14.43 -8.99 -7.53
N HIS A 154 15.67 -8.51 -7.64
CA HIS A 154 16.39 -7.90 -6.53
C HIS A 154 15.66 -6.67 -5.98
N VAL A 155 15.30 -5.72 -6.84
CA VAL A 155 14.56 -4.50 -6.44
C VAL A 155 13.15 -4.84 -5.92
N ALA A 156 12.51 -5.87 -6.46
CA ALA A 156 11.16 -6.28 -6.06
C ALA A 156 11.09 -7.03 -4.71
N GLN A 157 12.22 -7.40 -4.12
CA GLN A 157 12.32 -8.01 -2.78
C GLN A 157 11.31 -9.17 -2.55
N GLY A 158 11.13 -10.01 -3.56
CA GLY A 158 10.24 -11.16 -3.49
C GLY A 158 8.75 -10.85 -3.70
N SER A 159 8.40 -9.63 -4.13
CA SER A 159 7.03 -9.25 -4.48
C SER A 159 6.80 -9.33 -5.98
N TRP A 160 5.95 -10.27 -6.43
CA TRP A 160 5.53 -10.33 -7.84
C TRP A 160 4.85 -9.05 -8.32
N LEU A 161 3.99 -8.47 -7.47
CA LEU A 161 3.28 -7.24 -7.80
C LEU A 161 4.25 -6.07 -8.01
N GLN A 162 5.24 -5.93 -7.13
CA GLN A 162 6.26 -4.90 -7.26
C GLN A 162 7.13 -5.10 -8.51
N ALA A 163 7.50 -6.35 -8.82
CA ALA A 163 8.20 -6.66 -10.06
C ALA A 163 7.39 -6.24 -11.30
N MET A 164 6.08 -6.49 -11.32
CA MET A 164 5.21 -6.07 -12.41
C MET A 164 5.06 -4.54 -12.52
N GLN A 165 5.06 -3.84 -11.40
CA GLN A 165 5.05 -2.37 -11.37
C GLN A 165 6.33 -1.77 -11.92
N LEU A 166 7.50 -2.33 -11.56
CA LEU A 166 8.81 -1.91 -12.08
C LEU A 166 8.92 -2.08 -13.60
N LEU A 167 8.30 -3.12 -14.15
CA LEU A 167 8.28 -3.40 -15.58
C LEU A 167 7.20 -2.61 -16.34
N SER A 168 6.32 -1.92 -15.64
CA SER A 168 5.24 -1.15 -16.27
C SER A 168 5.79 0.15 -16.87
N PRO A 169 5.37 0.51 -18.11
CA PRO A 169 5.73 1.81 -18.70
C PRO A 169 5.26 3.01 -17.89
N ASN A 170 4.17 2.84 -17.12
CA ASN A 170 3.62 3.86 -16.21
C ASN A 170 4.03 3.56 -14.76
N ASN A 171 5.32 3.41 -14.51
CA ASN A 171 5.83 3.15 -13.16
C ASN A 171 5.67 4.41 -12.30
N GLU A 172 4.78 4.36 -11.31
CA GLU A 172 4.60 5.46 -10.35
C GLU A 172 5.88 5.78 -9.57
N ASN A 173 6.77 4.81 -9.39
CA ASN A 173 8.04 5.03 -8.70
C ASN A 173 8.92 6.06 -9.41
N THR A 174 8.87 6.17 -10.75
CA THR A 174 9.59 7.22 -11.49
C THR A 174 9.08 8.60 -11.09
N GLU A 175 7.75 8.80 -11.08
CA GLU A 175 7.14 10.05 -10.63
C GLU A 175 7.47 10.36 -9.16
N PHE A 176 7.40 9.34 -8.30
CA PHE A 176 7.73 9.49 -6.88
C PHE A 176 9.21 9.83 -6.67
N PHE A 177 10.08 9.24 -7.47
CA PHE A 177 11.51 9.54 -7.43
C PHE A 177 11.81 10.98 -7.85
N GLU A 178 11.19 11.47 -8.92
CA GLU A 178 11.29 12.87 -9.33
C GLU A 178 10.81 13.82 -8.22
N MET A 179 9.68 13.49 -7.59
CA MET A 179 9.13 14.25 -6.46
C MET A 179 10.06 14.22 -5.25
N PHE A 180 10.69 13.09 -4.96
CA PHE A 180 11.69 12.96 -3.89
C PHE A 180 12.92 13.82 -4.18
N GLN A 181 13.50 13.70 -5.37
CA GLN A 181 14.66 14.49 -5.78
C GLN A 181 14.38 15.99 -5.69
N SER A 182 13.20 16.42 -6.18
CA SER A 182 12.78 17.82 -6.12
C SER A 182 12.66 18.31 -4.69
N LEU A 183 11.97 17.54 -3.81
CA LEU A 183 11.83 17.87 -2.39
C LEU A 183 13.19 18.03 -1.71
N MET A 184 14.09 17.05 -1.87
CA MET A 184 15.40 17.06 -1.23
C MET A 184 16.24 18.26 -1.69
N ARG A 185 16.20 18.55 -2.99
CA ARG A 185 16.88 19.72 -3.58
C ARG A 185 16.35 21.02 -3.01
N LEU A 186 15.03 21.20 -2.98
CA LEU A 186 14.38 22.41 -2.48
C LEU A 186 14.65 22.63 -0.98
N CYS A 187 14.62 21.56 -0.20
CA CYS A 187 14.96 21.59 1.22
C CYS A 187 16.43 22.01 1.46
N TYR A 188 17.37 21.38 0.73
CA TYR A 188 18.78 21.74 0.81
C TYR A 188 19.03 23.21 0.44
N MET A 189 18.38 23.70 -0.63
CA MET A 189 18.47 25.08 -1.09
C MET A 189 17.64 26.07 -0.24
N ARG A 190 16.83 25.60 0.72
CA ARG A 190 15.91 26.39 1.56
C ARG A 190 14.94 27.26 0.77
N ARG A 191 14.43 26.73 -0.37
CA ARG A 191 13.52 27.48 -1.26
C ARG A 191 12.07 27.36 -0.80
N ILE A 192 11.72 28.07 0.28
CA ILE A 192 10.41 27.96 0.96
C ILE A 192 9.23 28.24 0.01
N GLY A 193 9.37 29.22 -0.89
CA GLY A 193 8.32 29.54 -1.87
C GLY A 193 8.02 28.36 -2.81
N ASP A 194 9.07 27.67 -3.30
CA ASP A 194 8.94 26.54 -4.20
C ASP A 194 8.48 25.29 -3.44
N LEU A 195 8.85 25.13 -2.17
CA LEU A 195 8.33 24.06 -1.30
C LEU A 195 6.81 24.18 -1.11
N LYS A 196 6.28 25.40 -1.07
CA LYS A 196 4.82 25.59 -1.04
C LYS A 196 4.15 25.10 -2.33
N ALA A 197 4.73 25.40 -3.49
CA ALA A 197 4.23 24.92 -4.78
C ALA A 197 4.33 23.40 -4.88
N TRP A 198 5.46 22.82 -4.47
CA TRP A 198 5.67 21.37 -4.38
C TRP A 198 4.60 20.71 -3.49
N SER A 199 4.33 21.27 -2.31
CA SER A 199 3.31 20.75 -1.38
C SER A 199 1.89 20.79 -1.96
N GLN A 200 1.57 21.78 -2.78
CA GLN A 200 0.30 21.84 -3.49
C GLN A 200 0.20 20.75 -4.56
N GLN A 201 1.25 20.56 -5.35
CA GLN A 201 1.33 19.50 -6.36
C GLN A 201 1.20 18.10 -5.72
N ALA A 202 1.92 17.85 -4.64
CA ALA A 202 1.84 16.58 -3.91
C ALA A 202 0.41 16.29 -3.41
N ALA A 203 -0.28 17.30 -2.88
CA ALA A 203 -1.65 17.16 -2.37
C ALA A 203 -2.73 17.01 -3.46
N GLU A 204 -2.40 17.16 -4.73
CA GLU A 204 -3.32 16.93 -5.85
C GLU A 204 -3.36 15.47 -6.32
N MET A 205 -2.42 14.64 -5.85
CA MET A 205 -2.32 13.23 -6.26
C MET A 205 -3.44 12.35 -5.71
N GLY A 206 -4.08 12.77 -4.61
CA GLY A 206 -5.09 11.99 -3.89
C GLY A 206 -4.48 11.08 -2.81
N ARG A 207 -5.22 10.90 -1.72
CA ARG A 207 -4.73 10.34 -0.45
C ARG A 207 -4.00 9.02 -0.53
N GLU A 208 -4.52 8.05 -1.30
CA GLU A 208 -3.88 6.75 -1.40
C GLU A 208 -2.54 6.85 -2.16
N LYS A 209 -2.45 7.69 -3.18
CA LYS A 209 -1.21 7.95 -3.90
C LYS A 209 -0.21 8.77 -3.06
N GLU A 210 -0.69 9.75 -2.30
CA GLU A 210 0.10 10.51 -1.33
C GLU A 210 0.77 9.61 -0.29
N LYS A 211 0.03 8.65 0.28
CA LYS A 211 0.59 7.68 1.24
C LYS A 211 1.64 6.79 0.61
N ARG A 212 1.40 6.26 -0.60
CA ARG A 212 2.39 5.45 -1.31
C ARG A 212 3.64 6.24 -1.65
N MET A 213 3.50 7.48 -2.09
CA MET A 213 4.64 8.38 -2.34
C MET A 213 5.49 8.57 -1.08
N LEU A 214 4.87 8.81 0.06
CA LEU A 214 5.58 8.96 1.33
C LEU A 214 6.22 7.65 1.80
N THR A 215 5.57 6.50 1.59
CA THR A 215 6.17 5.17 1.85
C THR A 215 7.41 4.97 0.99
N TYR A 216 7.33 5.29 -0.30
CA TYR A 216 8.48 5.28 -1.19
C TYR A 216 9.60 6.23 -0.72
N PHE A 217 9.26 7.40 -0.16
CA PHE A 217 10.26 8.33 0.41
C PHE A 217 10.99 7.74 1.62
N ILE A 218 10.29 7.01 2.48
CA ILE A 218 10.90 6.27 3.61
C ILE A 218 11.88 5.22 3.07
N GLU A 219 11.48 4.48 2.04
CA GLU A 219 12.36 3.50 1.38
C GLU A 219 13.60 4.18 0.80
N GLN A 220 13.44 5.31 0.10
CA GLN A 220 14.57 6.06 -0.45
C GLN A 220 15.51 6.59 0.64
N VAL A 221 14.99 7.04 1.78
CA VAL A 221 15.83 7.45 2.93
C VAL A 221 16.63 6.27 3.45
N ARG A 222 15.99 5.11 3.64
CA ARG A 222 16.66 3.87 4.03
C ARG A 222 17.76 3.47 3.04
N GLU A 223 17.43 3.44 1.75
CA GLU A 223 18.37 3.04 0.69
C GLU A 223 19.60 3.97 0.62
N ASN A 224 19.37 5.29 0.74
CA ASN A 224 20.48 6.25 0.80
C ASN A 224 21.33 6.09 2.06
N PHE A 225 20.72 5.75 3.20
CA PHE A 225 21.46 5.44 4.41
C PHE A 225 22.30 4.16 4.25
N MET A 226 21.70 3.08 3.73
CA MET A 226 22.39 1.81 3.49
C MET A 226 23.51 1.93 2.46
N TYR A 227 23.36 2.79 1.45
CA TYR A 227 24.37 3.07 0.44
C TYR A 227 25.72 3.51 1.06
N ASN A 228 25.70 4.23 2.19
CA ASN A 228 26.90 4.70 2.87
C ASN A 228 27.74 3.56 3.47
N PHE A 229 27.17 2.37 3.67
CA PHE A 229 27.91 1.21 4.18
C PHE A 229 28.69 0.45 3.10
N HIS A 230 28.47 0.78 1.82
CA HIS A 230 29.13 0.14 0.67
C HIS A 230 28.93 -1.39 0.62
N ILE A 231 27.77 -1.88 1.04
CA ILE A 231 27.35 -3.29 0.98
C ILE A 231 26.25 -3.42 -0.08
N PRO A 232 26.59 -3.85 -1.32
CA PRO A 232 25.62 -3.88 -2.42
C PRO A 232 24.38 -4.75 -2.14
N GLU A 233 24.53 -5.83 -1.38
CA GLU A 233 23.47 -6.77 -1.03
C GLU A 233 22.39 -6.15 -0.15
N LEU A 234 22.66 -5.01 0.48
CA LEU A 234 21.70 -4.28 1.32
C LEU A 234 21.00 -3.13 0.59
N CYS A 235 21.38 -2.86 -0.67
CA CYS A 235 20.84 -1.76 -1.47
C CYS A 235 19.93 -2.28 -2.57
N TYR A 236 18.66 -1.92 -2.51
CA TYR A 236 17.62 -2.35 -3.47
C TYR A 236 17.21 -1.19 -4.38
N GLN A 237 18.16 -0.64 -5.11
CA GLN A 237 18.00 0.55 -5.94
C GLN A 237 18.00 0.24 -7.43
N SER A 238 17.19 0.96 -8.19
CA SER A 238 17.31 1.03 -9.63
C SER A 238 18.61 1.73 -10.04
N ARG A 239 18.97 1.66 -11.32
CA ARG A 239 20.17 2.36 -11.84
C ARG A 239 20.11 3.87 -11.62
N GLU A 240 18.93 4.46 -11.79
CA GLU A 240 18.71 5.90 -11.64
C GLU A 240 18.80 6.33 -10.17
N GLU A 241 18.20 5.56 -9.26
CA GLU A 241 18.28 5.77 -7.82
C GLU A 241 19.71 5.63 -7.31
N ALA A 242 20.46 4.62 -7.76
CA ALA A 242 21.87 4.44 -7.41
C ALA A 242 22.75 5.60 -7.94
N ALA A 243 22.46 6.14 -9.14
CA ALA A 243 23.15 7.31 -9.64
C ALA A 243 22.90 8.56 -8.80
N PHE A 244 21.71 8.75 -8.30
CA PHE A 244 21.37 9.82 -7.38
C PHE A 244 22.05 9.63 -6.02
N SER A 245 22.03 8.43 -5.47
CA SER A 245 22.61 8.11 -4.16
C SER A 245 24.10 8.39 -4.08
N ARG A 246 24.86 8.27 -5.17
CA ARG A 246 26.29 8.65 -5.23
C ARG A 246 26.56 10.07 -4.75
N HIS A 247 25.62 10.98 -4.95
CA HIS A 247 25.76 12.39 -4.58
C HIS A 247 24.96 12.76 -3.34
N PHE A 248 23.83 12.08 -3.11
CA PHE A 248 22.88 12.45 -2.09
C PHE A 248 23.04 11.67 -0.78
N ALA A 249 23.48 10.41 -0.80
CA ALA A 249 23.55 9.54 0.37
C ALA A 249 24.28 10.16 1.57
N ARG A 250 25.32 10.98 1.34
CA ARG A 250 26.07 11.68 2.37
C ARG A 250 25.24 12.63 3.26
N TYR A 251 24.04 13.04 2.80
CA TYR A 251 23.15 13.90 3.59
C TYR A 251 22.21 13.10 4.50
N ILE A 252 22.17 11.79 4.34
CA ILE A 252 21.40 10.88 5.20
C ILE A 252 22.39 10.11 6.06
N ASN A 253 22.34 10.36 7.35
CA ASN A 253 23.30 9.83 8.31
C ASN A 253 22.61 9.33 9.59
N GLU A 254 23.37 8.76 10.53
CA GLU A 254 22.85 8.20 11.78
C GLU A 254 22.08 9.20 12.65
N ARG A 255 22.33 10.51 12.49
CA ARG A 255 21.72 11.56 13.31
C ARG A 255 20.33 11.95 12.78
N ASN A 256 20.06 11.74 11.49
CA ASN A 256 18.83 12.22 10.87
C ASN A 256 17.95 11.15 10.23
N VAL A 257 18.48 9.97 9.92
CA VAL A 257 17.73 8.91 9.21
C VAL A 257 16.43 8.52 9.93
N ILE A 258 16.48 8.35 11.25
CA ILE A 258 15.31 7.97 12.05
C ILE A 258 14.30 9.11 12.08
N GLU A 259 14.75 10.34 12.41
CA GLU A 259 13.87 11.50 12.50
C GLU A 259 13.20 11.82 11.16
N ILE A 260 13.90 11.66 10.02
CA ILE A 260 13.32 11.86 8.67
C ILE A 260 12.28 10.76 8.38
N SER A 261 12.57 9.51 8.70
CA SER A 261 11.63 8.40 8.50
C SER A 261 10.37 8.58 9.35
N GLU A 262 10.50 8.98 10.60
CA GLU A 262 9.38 9.28 11.50
C GLU A 262 8.55 10.48 11.03
N LEU A 263 9.20 11.49 10.46
CA LEU A 263 8.54 12.65 9.88
C LEU A 263 7.61 12.22 8.72
N PHE A 264 8.10 11.38 7.81
CA PHE A 264 7.28 10.84 6.72
C PHE A 264 6.18 9.91 7.22
N ALA A 265 6.47 9.04 8.18
CA ALA A 265 5.47 8.15 8.80
C ALA A 265 4.36 8.95 9.51
N THR A 266 4.69 10.07 10.13
CA THR A 266 3.71 10.97 10.73
C THR A 266 2.82 11.59 9.66
N ALA A 267 3.39 12.07 8.56
CA ALA A 267 2.63 12.62 7.44
C ALA A 267 1.66 11.57 6.83
N ILE A 268 2.09 10.30 6.69
CA ILE A 268 1.22 9.19 6.25
C ILE A 268 0.02 9.03 7.19
N ARG A 269 0.26 9.05 8.49
CA ARG A 269 -0.79 8.91 9.52
C ARG A 269 -1.78 10.08 9.47
N ASP A 270 -1.28 11.32 9.38
CA ASP A 270 -2.10 12.51 9.35
C ASP A 270 -3.00 12.56 8.10
N ILE A 271 -2.45 12.22 6.93
CA ILE A 271 -3.21 12.06 5.68
C ILE A 271 -4.28 10.97 5.83
N GLY A 272 -3.93 9.85 6.47
CA GLY A 272 -4.85 8.76 6.77
C GLY A 272 -6.01 9.20 7.68
N GLN A 273 -5.77 10.14 8.58
CA GLN A 273 -6.77 10.74 9.49
C GLN A 273 -7.53 11.91 8.87
N ASN A 274 -7.47 12.11 7.56
CA ASN A 274 -8.13 13.17 6.81
C ASN A 274 -7.60 14.60 7.07
N ALA A 275 -6.37 14.76 7.51
CA ALA A 275 -5.72 16.07 7.55
C ALA A 275 -5.60 16.69 6.13
N ASN A 276 -5.47 18.00 6.07
CA ASN A 276 -5.29 18.71 4.81
C ASN A 276 -3.89 18.44 4.25
N GLY A 277 -3.78 17.72 3.13
CA GLY A 277 -2.51 17.32 2.51
C GLY A 277 -1.56 18.49 2.25
N LYS A 278 -2.07 19.66 1.79
CA LYS A 278 -1.24 20.84 1.52
C LYS A 278 -0.52 21.34 2.77
N ILE A 279 -1.21 21.30 3.92
CA ILE A 279 -0.64 21.72 5.21
C ILE A 279 0.35 20.67 5.69
N VAL A 280 -0.02 19.40 5.64
CA VAL A 280 0.84 18.28 6.07
C VAL A 280 2.15 18.28 5.29
N PHE A 281 2.10 18.35 3.96
CA PHE A 281 3.30 18.35 3.13
C PHE A 281 4.18 19.59 3.35
N PHE A 282 3.56 20.76 3.54
CA PHE A 282 4.33 21.97 3.76
C PHE A 282 5.03 22.00 5.12
N ASP A 283 4.35 21.59 6.20
CA ASP A 283 4.93 21.43 7.54
C ASP A 283 6.06 20.41 7.54
N MET A 284 5.81 19.26 6.90
CA MET A 284 6.81 18.22 6.69
C MET A 284 8.06 18.75 5.98
N ALA A 285 7.88 19.51 4.88
CA ALA A 285 8.99 20.06 4.11
C ALA A 285 9.81 21.08 4.93
N LEU A 286 9.15 21.91 5.74
CA LEU A 286 9.84 22.86 6.62
C LEU A 286 10.68 22.16 7.69
N LYS A 287 10.18 21.11 8.31
CA LYS A 287 10.91 20.27 9.27
C LYS A 287 12.08 19.54 8.62
N LEU A 288 11.89 19.05 7.40
CA LEU A 288 12.92 18.36 6.63
C LEU A 288 14.13 19.25 6.31
N ILE A 289 13.95 20.57 6.10
CA ILE A 289 15.06 21.54 5.94
C ILE A 289 16.02 21.46 7.11
N VAL A 290 15.49 21.37 8.33
CA VAL A 290 16.31 21.34 9.56
C VAL A 290 17.04 20.00 9.68
N LEU A 291 16.38 18.90 9.32
CA LEU A 291 16.93 17.55 9.49
C LEU A 291 18.04 17.23 8.47
N ILE A 292 17.89 17.68 7.22
CA ILE A 292 18.87 17.42 6.15
C ILE A 292 20.20 18.15 6.35
N LEU A 293 20.21 19.19 7.16
CA LEU A 293 21.39 20.02 7.43
C LEU A 293 22.13 19.64 8.73
N ARG A 294 21.66 18.61 9.42
CA ARG A 294 22.34 18.02 10.60
C ARG A 294 23.33 16.95 10.16
#